data_ef0d02435b5eb97e330809c47ffccf84
#
_entry.id   ef0d02435b5eb97e330809c47ffccf84
#
_cell.length_a   1.000
_cell.length_b   1.000
_cell.length_c   1.000
_cell.angle_alpha   90.00
_cell.angle_beta   90.00
_cell.angle_gamma   90.00
#
_symmetry.space_group_name_H-M   'P 1'
#
loop_
_entity.id
_entity.type
_entity.pdbx_description
1 polymer ?
#
loop_
_entity_poly.entity_id
_entity_poly.type
_entity_poly.pdbx_seq_one_letter_code
_entity_poly.pdbx_strand_id
1 'polypeptide(L)'
;MTLDECVFCNILKGIVPESVVYDDEKVLAFMDIQPVNPGRVLVIPKVHASGLSNLDEETGAHMFKVGMRVAEAVKRSGVKCDGVNLLLSDGRAAFQEIFHVHLHVIPRFEGDSLHISFGRKYGLKPERNELDRIAAKIRDALH
;
A
#
# COMPACT_ATOMS: atom_id res chain seq x y z
N MET A 1 -16.56 -2.03 -10.01
CA MET A 1 -16.86 -0.83 -9.19
C MET A 1 -16.83 0.39 -10.09
N THR A 2 -17.89 1.18 -10.08
CA THR A 2 -17.91 2.47 -10.77
C THR A 2 -17.18 3.53 -9.93
N LEU A 3 -16.79 4.65 -10.56
CA LEU A 3 -16.15 5.75 -9.82
C LEU A 3 -17.04 6.30 -8.71
N ASP A 4 -18.37 6.31 -8.92
CA ASP A 4 -19.33 6.80 -7.93
C ASP A 4 -19.42 5.88 -6.71
N GLU A 5 -19.07 4.62 -6.85
CA GLU A 5 -19.08 3.63 -5.77
C GLU A 5 -17.73 3.57 -5.02
N CYS A 6 -16.71 4.23 -5.53
CA CYS A 6 -15.38 4.22 -4.92
C CYS A 6 -15.37 5.11 -3.68
N VAL A 7 -15.16 4.50 -2.50
CA VAL A 7 -15.11 5.24 -1.24
C VAL A 7 -13.97 6.26 -1.23
N PHE A 8 -12.83 5.93 -1.85
CA PHE A 8 -11.70 6.87 -1.91
C PHE A 8 -11.96 8.04 -2.84
N CYS A 9 -12.63 7.81 -3.98
CA CYS A 9 -13.07 8.91 -4.84
C CYS A 9 -14.05 9.83 -4.10
N ASN A 10 -14.92 9.25 -3.27
CA ASN A 10 -15.86 10.03 -2.46
C ASN A 10 -15.15 10.83 -1.36
N ILE A 11 -14.09 10.30 -0.79
CA ILE A 11 -13.22 11.04 0.13
C ILE A 11 -12.59 12.24 -0.59
N LEU A 12 -12.08 12.02 -1.79
CA LEU A 12 -11.46 13.08 -2.60
C LEU A 12 -12.44 14.18 -2.98
N LYS A 13 -13.73 13.83 -3.14
CA LYS A 13 -14.80 14.80 -3.43
C LYS A 13 -15.32 15.50 -2.18
N GLY A 14 -14.86 15.11 -1.00
CA GLY A 14 -15.34 15.68 0.27
C GLY A 14 -16.70 15.15 0.72
N ILE A 15 -17.22 14.11 0.07
CA ILE A 15 -18.52 13.49 0.43
C ILE A 15 -18.38 12.65 1.70
N VAL A 16 -17.26 11.94 1.85
CA VAL A 16 -16.97 11.12 3.02
C VAL A 16 -15.89 11.84 3.83
N PRO A 17 -16.11 12.10 5.13
CA PRO A 17 -15.13 12.77 5.96
C PRO A 17 -13.91 11.87 6.21
N GLU A 18 -12.75 12.49 6.38
CA GLU A 18 -11.52 11.76 6.66
C GLU A 18 -10.53 12.64 7.43
N SER A 19 -9.65 11.99 8.18
CA SER A 19 -8.59 12.68 8.93
C SER A 19 -7.33 12.73 8.07
N VAL A 20 -7.08 13.88 7.47
CA VAL A 20 -6.00 14.07 6.50
C VAL A 20 -4.66 14.25 7.20
N VAL A 21 -3.65 13.54 6.73
CA VAL A 21 -2.26 13.62 7.20
C VAL A 21 -1.40 14.44 6.24
N TYR A 22 -1.62 14.27 4.93
CA TYR A 22 -0.85 14.94 3.90
C TYR A 22 -1.69 15.08 2.63
N ASP A 23 -1.54 16.20 1.95
CA ASP A 23 -2.31 16.51 0.74
C ASP A 23 -1.43 17.30 -0.24
N ASP A 24 -1.36 16.85 -1.48
CA ASP A 24 -0.73 17.60 -2.56
C ASP A 24 -1.51 17.40 -3.86
N GLU A 25 -0.96 17.85 -5.00
CA GLU A 25 -1.66 17.77 -6.28
C GLU A 25 -1.92 16.34 -6.75
N LYS A 26 -1.07 15.39 -6.36
CA LYS A 26 -1.10 14.02 -6.89
C LYS A 26 -1.67 13.01 -5.92
N VAL A 27 -1.49 13.20 -4.62
CA VAL A 27 -1.84 12.19 -3.62
C VAL A 27 -2.51 12.82 -2.41
N LEU A 28 -3.29 11.99 -1.71
CA LEU A 28 -3.87 12.28 -0.41
C LEU A 28 -3.45 11.17 0.56
N ALA A 29 -3.03 11.53 1.75
CA ALA A 29 -2.77 10.58 2.83
C ALA A 29 -3.70 10.86 4.00
N PHE A 30 -4.35 9.83 4.51
CA PHE A 30 -5.36 9.96 5.57
C PHE A 30 -5.35 8.74 6.48
N MET A 31 -5.98 8.88 7.64
CA MET A 31 -6.03 7.82 8.63
C MET A 31 -6.96 6.69 8.20
N ASP A 32 -6.51 5.45 8.39
CA ASP A 32 -7.36 4.29 8.29
C ASP A 32 -8.32 4.28 9.50
N ILE A 33 -9.62 4.15 9.24
CA ILE A 33 -10.64 4.17 10.29
C ILE A 33 -10.78 2.82 11.02
N GLN A 34 -10.18 1.75 10.49
CA GLN A 34 -10.17 0.42 11.11
C GLN A 34 -8.74 -0.13 11.16
N PRO A 35 -7.82 0.58 11.80
CA PRO A 35 -6.42 0.18 11.80
C PRO A 35 -6.17 -1.03 12.71
N VAL A 36 -5.29 -1.93 12.27
CA VAL A 36 -4.78 -3.01 13.14
C VAL A 36 -3.99 -2.39 14.29
N ASN A 37 -3.14 -1.42 13.97
CA ASN A 37 -2.37 -0.66 14.95
C ASN A 37 -2.71 0.83 14.80
N PRO A 38 -2.84 1.57 15.91
CA PRO A 38 -3.07 3.02 15.82
C PRO A 38 -2.00 3.71 15.00
N GLY A 39 -2.41 4.65 14.15
CA GLY A 39 -1.48 5.40 13.30
C GLY A 39 -1.30 4.84 11.90
N ARG A 40 -2.09 3.84 11.51
CA ARG A 40 -2.06 3.34 10.13
C ARG A 40 -2.60 4.40 9.18
N VAL A 41 -1.82 4.72 8.16
CA VAL A 41 -2.12 5.74 7.17
C VAL A 41 -2.27 5.08 5.80
N LEU A 42 -3.21 5.58 5.01
CA LEU A 42 -3.39 5.20 3.61
C LEU A 42 -2.92 6.35 2.73
N VAL A 43 -2.09 6.06 1.73
CA VAL A 43 -1.69 7.02 0.70
C VAL A 43 -2.36 6.61 -0.60
N ILE A 44 -3.18 7.49 -1.16
CA ILE A 44 -3.91 7.22 -2.39
C ILE A 44 -3.55 8.21 -3.49
N PRO A 45 -3.57 7.80 -4.77
CA PRO A 45 -3.49 8.75 -5.87
C PRO A 45 -4.83 9.47 -6.01
N LYS A 46 -4.79 10.74 -6.41
CA LYS A 46 -6.01 11.51 -6.65
C LYS A 46 -6.70 11.08 -7.94
N VAL A 47 -5.93 10.59 -8.91
CA VAL A 47 -6.49 9.97 -10.10
C VAL A 47 -6.90 8.53 -9.76
N HIS A 48 -8.12 8.14 -10.14
CA HIS A 48 -8.59 6.78 -9.89
C HIS A 48 -7.81 5.79 -10.75
N ALA A 49 -7.18 4.81 -10.12
CA ALA A 49 -6.54 3.68 -10.76
C ALA A 49 -6.90 2.43 -9.97
N SER A 50 -7.50 1.44 -10.61
CA SER A 50 -7.96 0.23 -9.91
C SER A 50 -6.82 -0.66 -9.44
N GLY A 51 -5.72 -0.70 -10.20
CA GLY A 51 -4.55 -1.49 -9.90
C GLY A 51 -3.28 -0.84 -10.46
N LEU A 52 -2.14 -1.49 -10.29
CA LEU A 52 -0.85 -0.96 -10.75
C LEU A 52 -0.80 -0.78 -12.26
N SER A 53 -1.48 -1.65 -13.02
CA SER A 53 -1.51 -1.56 -14.47
C SER A 53 -2.17 -0.28 -14.98
N ASN A 54 -3.02 0.37 -14.18
CA ASN A 54 -3.74 1.58 -14.53
C ASN A 54 -3.09 2.83 -13.93
N LEU A 55 -2.07 2.67 -13.10
CA LEU A 55 -1.39 3.76 -12.41
C LEU A 55 -0.16 4.16 -13.22
N ASP A 56 0.01 5.46 -13.49
CA ASP A 56 1.22 5.94 -14.13
C ASP A 56 2.41 5.86 -13.17
N GLU A 57 3.58 5.61 -13.71
CA GLU A 57 4.80 5.38 -12.92
C GLU A 57 5.19 6.59 -12.08
N GLU A 58 5.00 7.79 -12.62
CA GLU A 58 5.34 9.02 -11.90
C GLU A 58 4.49 9.16 -10.63
N THR A 59 3.19 8.93 -10.74
CA THR A 59 2.29 8.97 -9.57
C THR A 59 2.62 7.85 -8.59
N GLY A 60 2.92 6.64 -9.09
CA GLY A 60 3.32 5.53 -8.24
C GLY A 60 4.60 5.82 -7.45
N ALA A 61 5.60 6.38 -8.12
CA ALA A 61 6.84 6.81 -7.47
C ALA A 61 6.59 7.87 -6.41
N HIS A 62 5.70 8.82 -6.71
CA HIS A 62 5.34 9.88 -5.78
C HIS A 62 4.59 9.35 -4.55
N MET A 63 3.70 8.38 -4.74
CA MET A 63 3.03 7.70 -3.64
C MET A 63 4.05 7.08 -2.68
N PHE A 64 5.06 6.40 -3.20
CA PHE A 64 6.10 5.78 -2.37
C PHE A 64 6.92 6.85 -1.64
N LYS A 65 7.27 7.94 -2.32
CA LYS A 65 7.97 9.07 -1.71
C LYS A 65 7.20 9.64 -0.52
N VAL A 66 5.90 9.86 -0.69
CA VAL A 66 5.03 10.34 0.38
C VAL A 66 4.91 9.29 1.49
N GLY A 67 4.79 8.02 1.12
CA GLY A 67 4.79 6.91 2.08
C GLY A 67 6.03 6.90 2.97
N MET A 68 7.21 7.14 2.40
CA MET A 68 8.46 7.26 3.16
C MET A 68 8.41 8.42 4.16
N ARG A 69 7.91 9.57 3.72
CA ARG A 69 7.78 10.76 4.58
C ARG A 69 6.79 10.53 5.72
N VAL A 70 5.67 9.89 5.42
CA VAL A 70 4.66 9.55 6.43
C VAL A 70 5.24 8.55 7.43
N ALA A 71 5.97 7.54 6.97
CA ALA A 71 6.61 6.56 7.86
C ALA A 71 7.55 7.23 8.86
N GLU A 72 8.38 8.15 8.40
CA GLU A 72 9.28 8.91 9.28
C GLU A 72 8.51 9.80 10.26
N ALA A 73 7.43 10.43 9.78
CA ALA A 73 6.58 11.25 10.63
C ALA A 73 5.91 10.42 11.73
N VAL A 74 5.41 9.22 11.41
CA VAL A 74 4.80 8.32 12.39
C VAL A 74 5.80 7.95 13.47
N LYS A 75 7.05 7.62 13.11
CA LYS A 75 8.10 7.29 14.07
C LYS A 75 8.38 8.42 15.05
N ARG A 76 8.22 9.67 14.61
CA ARG A 76 8.51 10.87 15.43
C ARG A 76 7.29 11.47 16.10
N SER A 77 6.10 10.95 15.81
CA SER A 77 4.82 11.55 16.24
C SER A 77 4.41 11.23 17.67
N GLY A 78 5.08 10.28 18.31
CA GLY A 78 4.63 9.75 19.59
C GLY A 78 3.69 8.55 19.48
N VAL A 79 3.23 8.22 18.28
CA VAL A 79 2.48 6.98 18.03
C VAL A 79 3.43 5.80 18.27
N LYS A 80 2.94 4.75 18.96
CA LYS A 80 3.75 3.56 19.24
C LYS A 80 4.20 2.91 17.93
N CYS A 81 5.51 2.91 17.69
CA CYS A 81 6.06 2.46 16.42
C CYS A 81 7.54 2.10 16.57
N ASP A 82 7.86 0.83 16.49
CA ASP A 82 9.22 0.31 16.49
C ASP A 82 9.72 0.01 15.08
N GLY A 83 8.81 -0.10 14.13
CA GLY A 83 9.08 -0.35 12.73
C GLY A 83 7.87 -0.03 11.88
N VAL A 84 8.01 -0.08 10.55
CA VAL A 84 6.93 0.23 9.63
C VAL A 84 6.92 -0.80 8.51
N ASN A 85 5.72 -1.29 8.17
CA ASN A 85 5.50 -1.99 6.91
C ASN A 85 4.81 -1.05 5.93
N LEU A 86 5.33 -0.99 4.71
CA LEU A 86 4.66 -0.38 3.58
C LEU A 86 4.08 -1.53 2.76
N LEU A 87 2.76 -1.52 2.54
CA LEU A 87 2.06 -2.60 1.87
C LEU A 87 1.13 -2.04 0.81
N LEU A 88 1.28 -2.51 -0.42
CA LEU A 88 0.36 -2.22 -1.51
C LEU A 88 -0.14 -3.55 -2.09
N SER A 89 -1.44 -3.73 -2.11
CA SER A 89 -2.08 -4.92 -2.67
C SER A 89 -2.62 -4.63 -4.06
N ASP A 90 -2.21 -5.42 -5.03
CA ASP A 90 -2.63 -5.31 -6.42
C ASP A 90 -3.36 -6.60 -6.81
N GLY A 91 -4.68 -6.53 -6.91
CA GLY A 91 -5.54 -7.65 -7.24
C GLY A 91 -6.10 -8.41 -6.04
N ARG A 92 -7.17 -9.16 -6.29
CA ARG A 92 -7.89 -9.91 -5.25
C ARG A 92 -7.03 -10.98 -4.59
N ALA A 93 -6.20 -11.68 -5.36
CA ALA A 93 -5.32 -12.72 -4.82
C ALA A 93 -4.30 -12.15 -3.83
N ALA A 94 -4.03 -10.84 -3.90
CA ALA A 94 -3.16 -10.13 -2.99
C ALA A 94 -3.94 -9.36 -1.91
N PHE A 95 -5.22 -9.70 -1.72
CA PHE A 95 -6.13 -9.11 -0.71
C PHE A 95 -6.49 -7.64 -0.95
N GLN A 96 -6.47 -7.19 -2.20
CA GLN A 96 -7.01 -5.87 -2.53
C GLN A 96 -8.54 -5.91 -2.38
N GLU A 97 -9.09 -5.08 -1.51
CA GLU A 97 -10.54 -4.99 -1.29
C GLU A 97 -11.13 -3.75 -1.93
N ILE A 98 -10.43 -2.64 -1.90
CA ILE A 98 -10.86 -1.39 -2.53
C ILE A 98 -10.06 -1.21 -3.81
N PHE A 99 -10.78 -1.14 -4.96
CA PHE A 99 -10.16 -1.07 -6.28
C PHE A 99 -9.89 0.37 -6.71
N HIS A 100 -9.14 1.03 -5.86
CA HIS A 100 -8.46 2.29 -6.02
C HIS A 100 -7.12 2.09 -5.33
N VAL A 101 -6.04 2.08 -6.07
CA VAL A 101 -4.70 1.76 -5.56
C VAL A 101 -4.40 2.57 -4.31
N HIS A 102 -3.89 1.91 -3.28
CA HIS A 102 -3.54 2.57 -2.03
C HIS A 102 -2.35 1.89 -1.37
N LEU A 103 -1.46 2.72 -0.85
CA LEU A 103 -0.29 2.27 -0.11
C LEU A 103 -0.58 2.39 1.38
N HIS A 104 -0.48 1.27 2.09
CA HIS A 104 -0.63 1.24 3.54
C HIS A 104 0.70 1.56 4.19
N VAL A 105 0.69 2.48 5.14
CA VAL A 105 1.83 2.75 6.04
C VAL A 105 1.41 2.24 7.41
N ILE A 106 2.00 1.14 7.84
CA ILE A 106 1.55 0.40 9.01
C ILE A 106 2.60 0.49 10.12
N PRO A 107 2.32 1.22 11.21
CA PRO A 107 3.20 1.20 12.37
C PRO A 107 3.21 -0.18 13.00
N ARG A 108 4.39 -0.68 13.28
CA ARG A 108 4.57 -2.00 13.90
C ARG A 108 5.30 -1.87 15.21
N PHE A 109 4.95 -2.74 16.15
CA PHE A 109 5.66 -2.86 17.42
C PHE A 109 5.61 -4.32 17.88
N GLU A 110 6.57 -4.69 18.72
CA GLU A 110 6.64 -6.04 19.25
C GLU A 110 5.39 -6.35 20.07
N GLY A 111 4.79 -7.50 19.78
CA GLY A 111 3.55 -7.94 20.46
C GLY A 111 2.27 -7.36 19.85
N ASP A 112 2.34 -6.67 18.71
CA ASP A 112 1.12 -6.20 18.03
C ASP A 112 0.33 -7.38 17.44
N SER A 113 -0.90 -7.11 16.98
CA SER A 113 -1.81 -8.15 16.51
C SER A 113 -1.75 -8.41 15.01
N LEU A 114 -0.83 -7.78 14.29
CA LEU A 114 -0.66 -8.06 12.87
C LEU A 114 0.37 -9.18 12.68
N HIS A 115 -0.05 -10.26 12.03
CA HIS A 115 0.80 -11.39 11.75
C HIS A 115 0.92 -11.61 10.25
N ILE A 116 2.17 -11.80 9.79
CA ILE A 116 2.45 -12.22 8.43
C ILE A 116 2.88 -13.69 8.55
N SER A 117 2.10 -14.59 7.94
CA SER A 117 2.40 -16.02 7.97
C SER A 117 2.64 -16.54 6.56
N PHE A 118 3.45 -17.59 6.49
CA PHE A 118 3.83 -18.24 5.24
C PHE A 118 3.37 -19.70 5.27
N GLY A 119 3.08 -20.24 4.09
CA GLY A 119 2.63 -21.63 3.97
C GLY A 119 3.74 -22.66 4.22
N ARG A 120 3.37 -23.95 4.16
CA ARG A 120 4.28 -25.08 4.43
C ARG A 120 5.52 -25.08 3.54
N LYS A 121 5.42 -24.53 2.33
CA LYS A 121 6.52 -24.51 1.36
C LYS A 121 7.53 -23.39 1.62
N TYR A 122 7.26 -22.53 2.59
CA TYR A 122 8.20 -21.47 2.93
C TYR A 122 9.51 -22.07 3.43
N GLY A 123 10.62 -21.58 2.90
CA GLY A 123 11.94 -22.09 3.22
C GLY A 123 12.45 -23.18 2.29
N LEU A 124 11.60 -23.76 1.44
CA LEU A 124 12.06 -24.67 0.38
C LEU A 124 12.80 -23.85 -0.68
N LYS A 125 13.99 -24.31 -1.03
CA LYS A 125 14.83 -23.63 -2.01
C LYS A 125 14.69 -24.30 -3.37
N PRO A 126 14.16 -23.60 -4.40
CA PRO A 126 14.16 -24.15 -5.75
C PRO A 126 15.58 -24.37 -6.27
N GLU A 127 15.74 -25.26 -7.23
CA GLU A 127 17.00 -25.46 -7.91
C GLU A 127 17.41 -24.20 -8.64
N ARG A 128 18.73 -24.00 -8.79
CA ARG A 128 19.30 -22.80 -9.43
C ARG A 128 18.78 -22.61 -10.85
N ASN A 129 18.73 -23.67 -11.63
CA ASN A 129 18.26 -23.60 -13.00
C ASN A 129 16.75 -23.23 -13.11
N GLU A 130 15.94 -23.63 -12.13
CA GLU A 130 14.53 -23.21 -12.09
C GLU A 130 14.42 -21.71 -11.83
N LEU A 131 15.17 -21.20 -10.88
CA LEU A 131 15.22 -19.77 -10.58
C LEU A 131 15.68 -18.96 -11.79
N ASP A 132 16.73 -19.43 -12.46
CA ASP A 132 17.26 -18.76 -13.66
C ASP A 132 16.23 -18.72 -14.80
N ARG A 133 15.50 -19.82 -14.97
CA ARG A 133 14.44 -19.93 -15.99
C ARG A 133 13.29 -18.95 -15.71
N ILE A 134 12.86 -18.88 -14.46
CA ILE A 134 11.77 -17.97 -14.05
C ILE A 134 12.25 -16.51 -14.20
N ALA A 135 13.47 -16.22 -13.76
CA ALA A 135 14.05 -14.88 -13.89
C ALA A 135 14.11 -14.43 -15.35
N ALA A 136 14.48 -15.35 -16.25
CA ALA A 136 14.51 -15.04 -17.68
C ALA A 136 13.12 -14.70 -18.23
N LYS A 137 12.08 -15.43 -17.84
CA LYS A 137 10.69 -15.13 -18.24
C LYS A 137 10.26 -13.74 -17.79
N ILE A 138 10.56 -13.40 -16.55
CA ILE A 138 10.20 -12.09 -15.99
C ILE A 138 10.97 -10.98 -16.70
N ARG A 139 12.28 -11.15 -16.89
CA ARG A 139 13.14 -10.18 -17.55
C ARG A 139 12.68 -9.92 -18.99
N ASP A 140 12.32 -10.98 -19.72
CA ASP A 140 11.86 -10.87 -21.10
C ASP A 140 10.52 -10.12 -21.19
N ALA A 141 9.69 -10.23 -20.17
CA ALA A 141 8.39 -9.55 -20.09
C ALA A 141 8.48 -8.11 -19.58
N LEU A 142 9.66 -7.67 -19.15
CA LEU A 142 9.80 -6.38 -18.46
C LEU A 142 9.67 -5.17 -19.39
N HIS A 143 9.72 -5.39 -20.71
CA HIS A 143 9.66 -4.30 -21.70
C HIS A 143 8.32 -4.20 -22.42
#